data_8fbc2caaf9bb6ef2720252363a3123a9
#
_entry.id   8fbc2caaf9bb6ef2720252363a3123a9
#
_cell.length_a   1.000
_cell.length_b   1.000
_cell.length_c   1.000
_cell.angle_alpha   90.00
_cell.angle_beta   90.00
_cell.angle_gamma   90.00
#
_symmetry.space_group_name_H-M   'P 1'
#
loop_
_entity.id
_entity.type
_entity.pdbx_description
1 polymer ?
#
loop_
_entity_poly.entity_id
_entity_poly.type
_entity_poly.pdbx_seq_one_letter_code
_entity_poly.pdbx_strand_id
1 'polypeptide(L)'
;MRRTALDTYPLVPADDIAWITEADMVEVDRVMIEDLHIELLQMMENAGRNLARLVLDLASPHRVAVAAGSGGNGGGGLVAARHLANSGVEVIVTTTSPHGELSPGAAHQLDILHRMGVSTSETVADCDIAIDTVIGYSLRGTPHGRSASLIEQLNAIATVVALDTPSGLDVTSGRVPGTAARAHATMTLALPKIGLRKTEIVGDLYLADISVPPSATAGYGSTPDFSTSSLLRIAR
;
A
#
# COMPACT_ATOMS: atom_id res chain seq x y z
N MET A 1 -6.52 29.26 1.24
CA MET A 1 -6.74 28.15 2.17
C MET A 1 -6.34 26.88 1.42
N ARG A 2 -5.24 26.20 1.78
CA ARG A 2 -4.95 24.87 1.22
C ARG A 2 -6.02 23.91 1.78
N ARG A 3 -6.78 23.24 0.92
CA ARG A 3 -7.64 22.13 1.33
C ARG A 3 -6.73 21.12 2.04
N THR A 4 -7.13 20.65 3.21
CA THR A 4 -6.45 19.53 3.83
C THR A 4 -6.68 18.29 2.95
N ALA A 5 -5.74 17.35 2.88
CA ALA A 5 -5.92 16.11 2.11
C ALA A 5 -7.22 15.36 2.50
N LEU A 6 -7.68 15.58 3.72
CA LEU A 6 -8.95 15.08 4.25
C LEU A 6 -10.17 15.52 3.43
N ASP A 7 -10.12 16.69 2.78
CA ASP A 7 -11.23 17.25 2.00
C ASP A 7 -11.08 17.01 0.49
N THR A 8 -10.02 16.33 0.07
CA THR A 8 -9.69 16.13 -1.34
C THR A 8 -10.43 14.95 -1.96
N TYR A 9 -10.68 13.89 -1.17
CA TYR A 9 -11.26 12.65 -1.66
C TYR A 9 -12.70 12.47 -1.18
N PRO A 10 -13.59 11.89 -2.02
CA PRO A 10 -14.96 11.57 -1.63
C PRO A 10 -14.96 10.69 -0.37
N LEU A 11 -15.81 11.04 0.59
CA LEU A 11 -15.97 10.30 1.84
C LEU A 11 -17.03 9.22 1.67
N VAL A 12 -16.68 7.98 1.99
CA VAL A 12 -17.60 6.84 1.98
C VAL A 12 -17.78 6.34 3.40
N PRO A 13 -19.02 6.25 3.92
CA PRO A 13 -19.29 5.63 5.21
C PRO A 13 -18.83 4.16 5.22
N ALA A 14 -18.22 3.73 6.33
CA ALA A 14 -17.70 2.37 6.44
C ALA A 14 -18.78 1.28 6.28
N ASP A 15 -20.05 1.61 6.56
CA ASP A 15 -21.15 0.68 6.45
C ASP A 15 -21.77 0.61 5.05
N ASP A 16 -21.40 1.53 4.16
CA ASP A 16 -21.87 1.58 2.78
C ASP A 16 -21.00 0.76 1.81
N ILE A 17 -19.92 0.14 2.32
CA ILE A 17 -18.96 -0.62 1.52
C ILE A 17 -18.72 -2.00 2.11
N ALA A 18 -18.52 -3.01 1.26
CA ALA A 18 -18.17 -4.35 1.69
C ALA A 18 -16.77 -4.42 2.30
N TRP A 19 -16.63 -5.23 3.36
CA TRP A 19 -15.35 -5.52 4.02
C TRP A 19 -15.06 -7.01 3.89
N ILE A 20 -13.86 -7.35 3.48
CA ILE A 20 -13.47 -8.71 3.14
C ILE A 20 -12.38 -9.27 4.06
N THR A 21 -12.26 -10.60 4.08
CA THR A 21 -11.17 -11.31 4.74
C THR A 21 -9.95 -11.43 3.84
N GLU A 22 -8.83 -11.95 4.39
CA GLU A 22 -7.67 -12.34 3.57
C GLU A 22 -8.05 -13.35 2.49
N ALA A 23 -8.82 -14.38 2.86
CA ALA A 23 -9.23 -15.44 1.92
C ALA A 23 -10.06 -14.89 0.76
N ASP A 24 -10.97 -13.95 1.02
CA ASP A 24 -11.76 -13.28 -0.01
C ASP A 24 -10.85 -12.49 -0.96
N MET A 25 -9.84 -11.78 -0.42
CA MET A 25 -8.90 -11.02 -1.26
C MET A 25 -8.07 -11.93 -2.16
N VAL A 26 -7.64 -13.10 -1.65
CA VAL A 26 -6.95 -14.11 -2.46
C VAL A 26 -7.82 -14.56 -3.63
N GLU A 27 -9.13 -14.74 -3.40
CA GLU A 27 -10.06 -15.12 -4.48
C GLU A 27 -10.28 -13.97 -5.48
N VAL A 28 -10.36 -12.72 -5.01
CA VAL A 28 -10.41 -11.55 -5.92
C VAL A 28 -9.17 -11.51 -6.81
N ASP A 29 -7.97 -11.68 -6.23
CA ASP A 29 -6.72 -11.70 -7.00
C ASP A 29 -6.68 -12.87 -8.00
N ARG A 30 -7.15 -14.05 -7.61
CA ARG A 30 -7.27 -15.22 -8.52
C ARG A 30 -8.17 -14.89 -9.71
N VAL A 31 -9.37 -14.37 -9.45
CA VAL A 31 -10.33 -13.99 -10.52
C VAL A 31 -9.71 -12.95 -11.45
N MET A 32 -9.03 -11.95 -10.89
CA MET A 32 -8.35 -10.94 -11.71
C MET A 32 -7.31 -11.55 -12.64
N ILE A 33 -6.44 -12.40 -12.11
CA ILE A 33 -5.27 -12.92 -12.83
C ILE A 33 -5.65 -14.10 -13.73
N GLU A 34 -6.40 -15.09 -13.20
CA GLU A 34 -6.64 -16.35 -13.89
C GLU A 34 -7.88 -16.32 -14.79
N ASP A 35 -8.96 -15.69 -14.34
CA ASP A 35 -10.23 -15.69 -15.10
C ASP A 35 -10.32 -14.49 -16.05
N LEU A 36 -9.84 -13.32 -15.62
CA LEU A 36 -9.94 -12.07 -16.40
C LEU A 36 -8.65 -11.68 -17.12
N HIS A 37 -7.54 -12.39 -16.87
CA HIS A 37 -6.22 -12.14 -17.47
C HIS A 37 -5.71 -10.71 -17.26
N ILE A 38 -6.06 -10.09 -16.10
CA ILE A 38 -5.53 -8.79 -15.72
C ILE A 38 -4.18 -9.01 -15.04
N GLU A 39 -3.14 -8.55 -15.67
CA GLU A 39 -1.76 -8.77 -15.21
C GLU A 39 -1.47 -8.09 -13.86
N LEU A 40 -0.74 -8.78 -12.99
CA LEU A 40 -0.32 -8.24 -11.69
C LEU A 40 0.40 -6.88 -11.84
N LEU A 41 1.19 -6.69 -12.91
CA LEU A 41 1.88 -5.41 -13.18
C LEU A 41 0.90 -4.26 -13.44
N GLN A 42 -0.28 -4.52 -14.03
CA GLN A 42 -1.32 -3.52 -14.24
C GLN A 42 -1.94 -3.09 -12.90
N MET A 43 -2.20 -4.04 -12.00
CA MET A 43 -2.70 -3.77 -10.65
C MET A 43 -1.64 -3.00 -9.83
N MET A 44 -0.37 -3.42 -9.87
CA MET A 44 0.75 -2.71 -9.23
C MET A 44 0.86 -1.27 -9.72
N GLU A 45 0.71 -1.04 -11.03
CA GLU A 45 0.79 0.30 -11.62
C GLU A 45 -0.32 1.22 -11.06
N ASN A 46 -1.56 0.73 -11.00
CA ASN A 46 -2.67 1.47 -10.44
C ASN A 46 -2.48 1.74 -8.93
N ALA A 47 -2.08 0.72 -8.18
CA ALA A 47 -1.82 0.85 -6.74
C ALA A 47 -0.71 1.87 -6.45
N GLY A 48 0.44 1.75 -7.11
CA GLY A 48 1.58 2.62 -6.87
C GLY A 48 1.35 4.05 -7.32
N ARG A 49 0.66 4.27 -8.44
CA ARG A 49 0.27 5.61 -8.89
C ARG A 49 -0.67 6.30 -7.92
N ASN A 50 -1.68 5.58 -7.41
CA ASN A 50 -2.61 6.11 -6.42
C ASN A 50 -1.91 6.40 -5.09
N LEU A 51 -0.98 5.53 -4.66
CA LEU A 51 -0.18 5.76 -3.46
C LEU A 51 0.71 7.00 -3.57
N ALA A 52 1.41 7.17 -4.69
CA ALA A 52 2.20 8.37 -4.93
C ALA A 52 1.34 9.63 -4.91
N ARG A 53 0.16 9.59 -5.52
CA ARG A 53 -0.80 10.70 -5.49
C ARG A 53 -1.23 11.02 -4.07
N LEU A 54 -1.62 10.01 -3.28
CA LEU A 54 -2.01 10.20 -1.89
C LEU A 54 -0.89 10.86 -1.07
N VAL A 55 0.35 10.38 -1.20
CA VAL A 55 1.52 10.92 -0.49
C VAL A 55 1.75 12.39 -0.84
N LEU A 56 1.66 12.77 -2.12
CA LEU A 56 1.82 14.15 -2.57
C LEU A 56 0.71 15.07 -2.03
N ASP A 57 -0.53 14.57 -1.98
CA ASP A 57 -1.67 15.34 -1.50
C ASP A 57 -1.68 15.48 0.04
N LEU A 58 -1.13 14.50 0.78
CA LEU A 58 -1.05 14.55 2.24
C LEU A 58 -0.08 15.63 2.74
N ALA A 59 1.11 15.76 2.15
CA ALA A 59 2.16 16.62 2.73
C ALA A 59 3.08 17.32 1.73
N SER A 60 3.00 17.07 0.42
CA SER A 60 3.93 17.63 -0.57
C SER A 60 5.42 17.46 -0.15
N PRO A 61 5.89 16.24 0.11
CA PRO A 61 7.20 15.98 0.69
C PRO A 61 8.33 16.34 -0.29
N HIS A 62 9.49 16.74 0.25
CA HIS A 62 10.73 16.87 -0.53
C HIS A 62 11.47 15.55 -0.63
N ARG A 63 11.46 14.75 0.45
CA ARG A 63 12.14 13.45 0.53
C ARG A 63 11.20 12.37 1.05
N VAL A 64 11.18 11.20 0.38
CA VAL A 64 10.38 10.03 0.73
C VAL A 64 11.28 8.81 0.82
N ALA A 65 11.14 8.03 1.92
CA ALA A 65 11.75 6.72 2.03
C ALA A 65 10.69 5.64 1.73
N VAL A 66 11.02 4.65 0.92
CA VAL A 66 10.13 3.54 0.58
C VAL A 66 10.73 2.25 1.12
N ALA A 67 10.05 1.61 2.07
CA ALA A 67 10.41 0.28 2.57
C ALA A 67 9.58 -0.77 1.82
N ALA A 68 10.21 -1.55 0.95
CA ALA A 68 9.56 -2.48 0.06
C ALA A 68 9.84 -3.94 0.41
N GLY A 69 8.79 -4.73 0.53
CA GLY A 69 8.85 -6.18 0.64
C GLY A 69 9.20 -6.87 -0.68
N SER A 70 9.40 -8.18 -0.61
CA SER A 70 9.76 -8.99 -1.78
C SER A 70 8.58 -9.34 -2.69
N GLY A 71 7.34 -9.16 -2.25
CA GLY A 71 6.12 -9.56 -2.95
C GLY A 71 5.41 -8.43 -3.70
N GLY A 72 4.12 -8.67 -4.00
CA GLY A 72 3.26 -7.73 -4.74
C GLY A 72 3.11 -6.37 -4.07
N ASN A 73 2.98 -6.34 -2.75
CA ASN A 73 2.88 -5.10 -1.98
C ASN A 73 4.14 -4.24 -2.15
N GLY A 74 5.32 -4.86 -2.01
CA GLY A 74 6.60 -4.17 -2.28
C GLY A 74 6.70 -3.67 -3.71
N GLY A 75 6.24 -4.47 -4.68
CA GLY A 75 6.17 -4.04 -6.08
C GLY A 75 5.34 -2.78 -6.28
N GLY A 76 4.16 -2.69 -5.63
CA GLY A 76 3.33 -1.48 -5.62
C GLY A 76 4.05 -0.26 -5.01
N GLY A 77 4.81 -0.48 -3.91
CA GLY A 77 5.65 0.55 -3.31
C GLY A 77 6.77 1.05 -4.25
N LEU A 78 7.41 0.13 -4.98
CA LEU A 78 8.42 0.48 -5.97
C LEU A 78 7.83 1.26 -7.16
N VAL A 79 6.60 0.96 -7.59
CA VAL A 79 5.87 1.79 -8.55
C VAL A 79 5.62 3.19 -7.98
N ALA A 80 5.17 3.31 -6.72
CA ALA A 80 4.98 4.61 -6.09
C ALA A 80 6.29 5.41 -6.04
N ALA A 81 7.41 4.76 -5.70
CA ALA A 81 8.75 5.36 -5.73
C ALA A 81 9.05 5.99 -7.10
N ARG A 82 8.75 5.30 -8.20
CA ARG A 82 8.94 5.80 -9.55
C ARG A 82 8.09 7.03 -9.85
N HIS A 83 6.80 7.01 -9.48
CA HIS A 83 5.90 8.14 -9.69
C HIS A 83 6.31 9.37 -8.87
N LEU A 84 6.76 9.17 -7.62
CA LEU A 84 7.27 10.25 -6.78
C LEU A 84 8.56 10.86 -7.36
N ALA A 85 9.51 10.02 -7.79
CA ALA A 85 10.73 10.48 -8.43
C ALA A 85 10.44 11.29 -9.71
N ASN A 86 9.48 10.82 -10.55
CA ASN A 86 9.02 11.55 -11.73
C ASN A 86 8.36 12.90 -11.39
N SER A 87 7.85 13.04 -10.18
CA SER A 87 7.26 14.29 -9.67
C SER A 87 8.28 15.21 -9.00
N GLY A 88 9.58 14.88 -9.07
CA GLY A 88 10.67 15.68 -8.52
C GLY A 88 10.92 15.48 -7.02
N VAL A 89 10.35 14.45 -6.40
CA VAL A 89 10.61 14.08 -5.01
C VAL A 89 11.93 13.29 -4.94
N GLU A 90 12.78 13.59 -3.97
CA GLU A 90 13.94 12.75 -3.64
C GLU A 90 13.43 11.44 -3.02
N VAL A 91 13.69 10.31 -3.68
CA VAL A 91 13.23 8.99 -3.23
C VAL A 91 14.42 8.11 -2.88
N ILE A 92 14.35 7.45 -1.73
CA ILE A 92 15.32 6.44 -1.29
C ILE A 92 14.56 5.13 -1.01
N VAL A 93 14.99 4.05 -1.64
CA VAL A 93 14.34 2.74 -1.53
C VAL A 93 15.17 1.80 -0.65
N THR A 94 14.48 1.08 0.23
CA THR A 94 15.05 0.00 1.04
C THR A 94 14.22 -1.26 0.85
N THR A 95 14.84 -2.39 0.51
CA THR A 95 14.16 -3.67 0.28
C THR A 95 14.41 -4.67 1.41
N THR A 96 13.45 -5.57 1.65
CA THR A 96 13.60 -6.67 2.62
C THR A 96 14.56 -7.74 2.16
N SER A 97 14.79 -7.87 0.86
CA SER A 97 15.60 -8.92 0.25
C SER A 97 16.45 -8.36 -0.88
N PRO A 98 17.60 -8.98 -1.23
CA PRO A 98 18.35 -8.69 -2.44
C PRO A 98 17.50 -8.84 -3.69
N HIS A 99 17.89 -8.16 -4.78
CA HIS A 99 17.14 -8.16 -6.05
C HIS A 99 16.76 -9.57 -6.54
N GLY A 100 17.66 -10.54 -6.44
CA GLY A 100 17.43 -11.92 -6.89
C GLY A 100 16.43 -12.73 -6.07
N GLU A 101 15.98 -12.22 -4.92
CA GLU A 101 14.99 -12.86 -4.04
C GLU A 101 13.62 -12.16 -4.08
N LEU A 102 13.48 -11.14 -4.92
CA LEU A 102 12.21 -10.46 -5.12
C LEU A 102 11.33 -11.26 -6.09
N SER A 103 10.01 -11.12 -5.94
CA SER A 103 9.07 -11.64 -6.94
C SER A 103 9.34 -11.00 -8.32
N PRO A 104 8.99 -11.65 -9.44
CA PRO A 104 9.26 -11.12 -10.77
C PRO A 104 8.76 -9.68 -10.97
N GLY A 105 7.55 -9.37 -10.46
CA GLY A 105 6.99 -8.02 -10.54
C GLY A 105 7.78 -6.99 -9.73
N ALA A 106 8.15 -7.31 -8.48
CA ALA A 106 8.93 -6.42 -7.63
C ALA A 106 10.36 -6.23 -8.19
N ALA A 107 11.00 -7.30 -8.67
CA ALA A 107 12.32 -7.24 -9.29
C ALA A 107 12.31 -6.34 -10.55
N HIS A 108 11.27 -6.46 -11.38
CA HIS A 108 11.09 -5.62 -12.56
C HIS A 108 10.98 -4.12 -12.18
N GLN A 109 10.18 -3.80 -11.16
CA GLN A 109 10.04 -2.40 -10.72
C GLN A 109 11.34 -1.86 -10.10
N LEU A 110 12.08 -2.68 -9.36
CA LEU A 110 13.36 -2.26 -8.80
C LEU A 110 14.42 -2.02 -9.90
N ASP A 111 14.47 -2.87 -10.96
CA ASP A 111 15.35 -2.64 -12.11
C ASP A 111 15.06 -1.30 -12.81
N ILE A 112 13.78 -0.94 -12.96
CA ILE A 112 13.39 0.37 -13.50
C ILE A 112 13.96 1.50 -12.64
N LEU A 113 13.80 1.43 -11.31
CA LEU A 113 14.30 2.46 -10.40
C LEU A 113 15.82 2.59 -10.45
N HIS A 114 16.57 1.48 -10.54
CA HIS A 114 18.02 1.48 -10.73
C HIS A 114 18.42 2.19 -12.04
N ARG A 115 17.71 1.89 -13.14
CA ARG A 115 17.94 2.56 -14.44
C ARG A 115 17.62 4.04 -14.43
N MET A 116 16.68 4.47 -13.57
CA MET A 116 16.36 5.88 -13.33
C MET A 116 17.36 6.58 -12.40
N GLY A 117 18.29 5.85 -11.78
CA GLY A 117 19.25 6.40 -10.82
C GLY A 117 18.64 6.70 -9.44
N VAL A 118 17.50 6.07 -9.09
CA VAL A 118 16.92 6.20 -7.76
C VAL A 118 17.82 5.52 -6.73
N SER A 119 18.11 6.23 -5.64
CA SER A 119 19.00 5.75 -4.59
C SER A 119 18.42 4.59 -3.80
N THR A 120 19.27 3.65 -3.41
CA THR A 120 18.93 2.56 -2.49
C THR A 120 19.71 2.68 -1.20
N SER A 121 19.16 2.16 -0.10
CA SER A 121 19.79 2.16 1.22
C SER A 121 19.54 0.81 1.92
N GLU A 122 20.45 0.46 2.84
CA GLU A 122 20.29 -0.69 3.72
C GLU A 122 19.31 -0.45 4.86
N THR A 123 19.02 0.80 5.19
CA THR A 123 18.11 1.21 6.27
C THR A 123 17.10 2.21 5.75
N VAL A 124 15.96 2.35 6.44
CA VAL A 124 15.00 3.42 6.16
C VAL A 124 15.69 4.76 6.37
N ALA A 125 15.80 5.53 5.30
CA ALA A 125 16.50 6.83 5.34
C ALA A 125 15.67 7.88 6.10
N ASP A 126 16.35 8.91 6.61
CA ASP A 126 15.69 10.12 7.11
C ASP A 126 14.88 10.78 5.99
N CYS A 127 13.62 11.14 6.27
CA CYS A 127 12.65 11.58 5.28
C CYS A 127 11.49 12.35 5.90
N ASP A 128 10.75 13.07 5.05
CA ASP A 128 9.51 13.76 5.46
C ASP A 128 8.37 12.75 5.64
N ILE A 129 8.31 11.74 4.77
CA ILE A 129 7.33 10.64 4.79
C ILE A 129 8.02 9.33 4.48
N ALA A 130 7.74 8.29 5.27
CA ALA A 130 8.06 6.92 4.92
C ALA A 130 6.84 6.19 4.35
N ILE A 131 7.07 5.36 3.34
CA ILE A 131 6.07 4.48 2.76
C ILE A 131 6.33 3.05 3.23
N ASP A 132 5.35 2.45 3.89
CA ASP A 132 5.34 1.06 4.32
C ASP A 132 4.69 0.18 3.26
N THR A 133 5.48 -0.64 2.61
CA THR A 133 5.03 -1.68 1.67
C THR A 133 5.75 -3.00 1.93
N VAL A 134 6.18 -3.23 3.19
CA VAL A 134 6.97 -4.40 3.58
C VAL A 134 6.13 -5.67 3.52
N ILE A 135 4.92 -5.66 4.10
CA ILE A 135 4.01 -6.81 4.10
C ILE A 135 2.59 -6.30 3.82
N GLY A 136 1.93 -6.86 2.81
CA GLY A 136 0.52 -6.61 2.52
C GLY A 136 -0.41 -7.56 3.27
N TYR A 137 -1.59 -7.81 2.71
CA TYR A 137 -2.64 -8.62 3.33
C TYR A 137 -2.23 -10.09 3.61
N SER A 138 -1.23 -10.62 2.94
CA SER A 138 -0.80 -12.02 3.03
C SER A 138 0.21 -12.29 4.16
N LEU A 139 0.06 -11.63 5.32
CA LEU A 139 0.92 -11.84 6.47
C LEU A 139 0.93 -13.33 6.91
N ARG A 140 2.11 -13.90 7.11
CA ARG A 140 2.28 -15.28 7.65
C ARG A 140 3.03 -15.22 8.97
N GLY A 141 2.32 -15.47 10.06
CA GLY A 141 2.89 -15.48 11.40
C GLY A 141 3.40 -14.12 11.85
N THR A 142 4.44 -14.12 12.69
CA THR A 142 5.06 -12.91 13.21
C THR A 142 6.12 -12.38 12.24
N PRO A 143 6.14 -11.07 11.92
CA PRO A 143 7.24 -10.48 11.18
C PRO A 143 8.58 -10.77 11.86
N HIS A 144 9.58 -11.17 11.09
CA HIS A 144 10.91 -11.52 11.60
C HIS A 144 12.04 -11.06 10.69
N GLY A 145 13.28 -11.16 11.16
CA GLY A 145 14.46 -10.79 10.39
C GLY A 145 14.40 -9.36 9.87
N ARG A 146 14.73 -9.17 8.59
CA ARG A 146 14.81 -7.86 7.98
C ARG A 146 13.45 -7.17 7.88
N SER A 147 12.35 -7.90 7.65
CA SER A 147 11.01 -7.33 7.64
C SER A 147 10.66 -6.69 8.99
N ALA A 148 10.90 -7.38 10.10
CA ALA A 148 10.68 -6.83 11.43
C ALA A 148 11.55 -5.60 11.68
N SER A 149 12.83 -5.67 11.31
CA SER A 149 13.77 -4.53 11.47
C SER A 149 13.33 -3.30 10.68
N LEU A 150 12.85 -3.45 9.45
CA LEU A 150 12.35 -2.31 8.65
C LEU A 150 11.06 -1.74 9.25
N ILE A 151 10.15 -2.57 9.75
CA ILE A 151 8.93 -2.12 10.44
C ILE A 151 9.28 -1.29 11.68
N GLU A 152 10.28 -1.72 12.46
CA GLU A 152 10.75 -0.96 13.63
C GLU A 152 11.36 0.39 13.23
N GLN A 153 12.13 0.43 12.15
CA GLN A 153 12.69 1.69 11.61
C GLN A 153 11.59 2.62 11.09
N LEU A 154 10.57 2.10 10.41
CA LEU A 154 9.40 2.89 9.99
C LEU A 154 8.71 3.55 11.18
N ASN A 155 8.58 2.85 12.31
CA ASN A 155 7.95 3.40 13.51
C ASN A 155 8.75 4.53 14.18
N ALA A 156 10.00 4.76 13.79
CA ALA A 156 10.80 5.92 14.22
C ALA A 156 10.55 7.16 13.35
N ILE A 157 9.90 7.03 12.20
CA ILE A 157 9.59 8.14 11.29
C ILE A 157 8.28 8.81 11.71
N ALA A 158 8.27 10.15 11.68
CA ALA A 158 7.13 10.95 12.13
C ALA A 158 5.84 10.72 11.31
N THR A 159 5.96 10.45 10.02
CA THR A 159 4.79 10.22 9.14
C THR A 159 4.99 8.98 8.29
N VAL A 160 4.13 7.98 8.47
CA VAL A 160 4.15 6.72 7.72
C VAL A 160 2.84 6.56 6.94
N VAL A 161 2.94 6.23 5.66
CA VAL A 161 1.81 5.87 4.80
C VAL A 161 1.93 4.41 4.39
N ALA A 162 0.96 3.58 4.74
CA ALA A 162 0.96 2.16 4.42
C ALA A 162 0.18 1.84 3.14
N LEU A 163 0.71 0.94 2.34
CA LEU A 163 0.02 0.35 1.20
C LEU A 163 -0.70 -0.93 1.62
N ASP A 164 -1.96 -1.03 1.26
CA ASP A 164 -2.90 -2.12 1.52
C ASP A 164 -3.24 -2.30 3.00
N THR A 165 -2.24 -2.46 3.85
CA THR A 165 -2.36 -2.61 5.30
C THR A 165 -1.05 -2.19 5.97
N PRO A 166 -1.06 -1.69 7.22
CA PRO A 166 0.16 -1.57 7.98
C PRO A 166 0.86 -2.92 8.11
N SER A 167 2.14 -2.99 7.75
CA SER A 167 2.91 -4.24 7.79
C SER A 167 2.91 -4.83 9.20
N GLY A 168 2.60 -6.12 9.31
CA GLY A 168 2.49 -6.83 10.59
C GLY A 168 1.09 -6.89 11.18
N LEU A 169 0.07 -6.28 10.56
CA LEU A 169 -1.33 -6.41 10.93
C LEU A 169 -1.96 -7.64 10.25
N ASP A 170 -2.62 -8.49 11.02
CA ASP A 170 -3.49 -9.54 10.48
C ASP A 170 -4.80 -8.92 10.00
N VAL A 171 -5.03 -8.94 8.70
CA VAL A 171 -6.12 -8.21 8.03
C VAL A 171 -7.50 -8.82 8.24
N THR A 172 -7.60 -10.04 8.75
CA THR A 172 -8.87 -10.71 9.07
C THR A 172 -9.25 -10.50 10.54
N SER A 173 -8.32 -10.74 11.45
CA SER A 173 -8.59 -10.64 12.89
C SER A 173 -8.39 -9.24 13.46
N GLY A 174 -7.57 -8.41 12.84
CA GLY A 174 -7.12 -7.11 13.37
C GLY A 174 -6.05 -7.24 14.45
N ARG A 175 -5.46 -8.42 14.64
CA ARG A 175 -4.41 -8.67 15.63
C ARG A 175 -3.04 -8.28 15.08
N VAL A 176 -2.16 -7.93 16.00
CA VAL A 176 -0.74 -7.70 15.75
C VAL A 176 0.04 -8.81 16.44
N PRO A 177 0.49 -9.86 15.71
CA PRO A 177 1.16 -11.02 16.32
C PRO A 177 2.59 -10.72 16.79
N GLY A 178 3.13 -9.55 16.46
CA GLY A 178 4.49 -9.13 16.83
C GLY A 178 4.68 -7.64 16.62
N THR A 179 5.72 -7.23 15.88
CA THR A 179 5.87 -5.83 15.47
C THR A 179 4.95 -5.50 14.31
N ALA A 180 4.40 -4.27 14.30
CA ALA A 180 3.64 -3.75 13.17
C ALA A 180 3.95 -2.28 12.94
N ALA A 181 3.83 -1.84 11.71
CA ALA A 181 3.95 -0.42 11.35
C ALA A 181 2.75 0.35 11.93
N ARG A 182 3.02 1.59 12.39
CA ARG A 182 2.01 2.53 12.86
C ARG A 182 1.80 3.58 11.77
N ALA A 183 0.81 3.38 10.95
CA ALA A 183 0.53 4.29 9.86
C ALA A 183 -0.27 5.52 10.30
N HIS A 184 0.06 6.69 9.73
CA HIS A 184 -0.76 7.90 9.80
C HIS A 184 -1.91 7.84 8.80
N ALA A 185 -1.66 7.17 7.68
CA ALA A 185 -2.65 6.86 6.66
C ALA A 185 -2.39 5.48 6.07
N THR A 186 -3.46 4.77 5.73
CA THR A 186 -3.39 3.48 5.02
C THR A 186 -4.22 3.58 3.75
N MET A 187 -3.62 3.22 2.62
CA MET A 187 -4.31 3.08 1.36
C MET A 187 -4.57 1.61 1.06
N THR A 188 -5.77 1.13 1.35
CA THR A 188 -6.17 -0.26 1.05
C THR A 188 -6.61 -0.39 -0.41
N LEU A 189 -6.55 -1.60 -0.93
CA LEU A 189 -6.73 -1.91 -2.35
C LEU A 189 -7.97 -2.76 -2.59
N ALA A 190 -8.63 -2.59 -3.73
CA ALA A 190 -9.82 -3.34 -4.17
C ALA A 190 -11.02 -3.16 -3.25
N LEU A 191 -11.01 -3.82 -2.10
CA LEU A 191 -11.99 -3.70 -1.02
C LEU A 191 -11.25 -3.63 0.34
N PRO A 192 -11.79 -2.90 1.33
CA PRO A 192 -11.17 -2.82 2.65
C PRO A 192 -11.27 -4.14 3.40
N LYS A 193 -10.22 -4.50 4.14
CA LYS A 193 -10.14 -5.74 4.91
C LYS A 193 -10.71 -5.55 6.30
N ILE A 194 -11.45 -6.55 6.80
CA ILE A 194 -12.18 -6.52 8.09
C ILE A 194 -11.27 -6.10 9.26
N GLY A 195 -10.03 -6.55 9.28
CA GLY A 195 -9.07 -6.24 10.35
C GLY A 195 -8.71 -4.76 10.45
N LEU A 196 -8.81 -4.01 9.34
CA LEU A 196 -8.51 -2.57 9.33
C LEU A 196 -9.52 -1.75 10.15
N ARG A 197 -10.73 -2.25 10.38
CA ARG A 197 -11.73 -1.60 11.26
C ARG A 197 -11.39 -1.67 12.75
N LYS A 198 -10.51 -2.61 13.14
CA LYS A 198 -10.38 -3.06 14.54
C LYS A 198 -9.20 -2.44 15.27
N THR A 199 -8.42 -1.57 14.62
CA THR A 199 -7.18 -1.05 15.21
C THR A 199 -6.87 0.37 14.75
N GLU A 200 -6.21 1.12 15.63
CA GLU A 200 -5.83 2.52 15.37
C GLU A 200 -4.51 2.67 14.62
N ILE A 201 -3.70 1.60 14.52
CA ILE A 201 -2.42 1.67 13.79
C ILE A 201 -2.59 1.91 12.28
N VAL A 202 -3.82 1.86 11.79
CA VAL A 202 -4.21 2.10 10.39
C VAL A 202 -4.23 3.60 10.05
N GLY A 203 -4.44 4.48 11.04
CA GLY A 203 -4.60 5.91 10.79
C GLY A 203 -5.82 6.25 9.93
N ASP A 204 -5.73 7.31 9.13
CA ASP A 204 -6.76 7.64 8.13
C ASP A 204 -6.80 6.55 7.04
N LEU A 205 -8.01 6.07 6.72
CA LEU A 205 -8.16 4.97 5.76
C LEU A 205 -8.65 5.48 4.40
N TYR A 206 -7.91 5.13 3.38
CA TYR A 206 -8.23 5.39 1.98
C TYR A 206 -8.40 4.08 1.22
N LEU A 207 -9.27 4.07 0.21
CA LEU A 207 -9.46 2.96 -0.69
C LEU A 207 -9.07 3.38 -2.11
N ALA A 208 -8.23 2.60 -2.76
CA ALA A 208 -7.75 2.87 -4.11
C ALA A 208 -8.40 1.95 -5.14
N ASP A 209 -8.78 2.53 -6.25
CA ASP A 209 -9.09 1.79 -7.48
C ASP A 209 -7.80 1.17 -8.07
N ILE A 210 -7.79 -0.13 -8.17
CA ILE A 210 -6.75 -0.89 -8.88
C ILE A 210 -7.28 -1.57 -10.14
N SER A 211 -8.43 -1.09 -10.65
CA SER A 211 -9.09 -1.60 -11.84
C SER A 211 -9.73 -2.99 -11.64
N VAL A 212 -10.32 -3.24 -10.45
CA VAL A 212 -11.07 -4.47 -10.18
C VAL A 212 -12.45 -4.37 -10.83
N PRO A 213 -12.80 -5.23 -11.80
CA PRO A 213 -14.13 -5.23 -12.38
C PRO A 213 -15.20 -5.61 -11.35
N PRO A 214 -16.43 -5.03 -11.45
CA PRO A 214 -17.52 -5.38 -10.53
C PRO A 214 -17.83 -6.87 -10.47
N SER A 215 -17.59 -7.61 -11.54
CA SER A 215 -17.77 -9.07 -11.58
C SER A 215 -16.86 -9.83 -10.63
N ALA A 216 -15.66 -9.32 -10.34
CA ALA A 216 -14.72 -9.94 -9.41
C ALA A 216 -15.09 -9.71 -7.94
N THR A 217 -15.96 -8.73 -7.64
CA THR A 217 -16.38 -8.37 -6.28
C THR A 217 -17.87 -8.55 -6.01
N ALA A 218 -18.65 -8.97 -6.99
CA ALA A 218 -20.13 -9.04 -6.92
C ALA A 218 -20.67 -9.91 -5.76
N GLY A 219 -19.90 -10.90 -5.30
CA GLY A 219 -20.28 -11.80 -4.20
C GLY A 219 -20.12 -11.21 -2.79
N TYR A 220 -19.45 -10.06 -2.64
CA TYR A 220 -19.07 -9.52 -1.33
C TYR A 220 -19.99 -8.40 -0.83
N GLY A 221 -20.90 -7.89 -1.63
CA GLY A 221 -21.84 -6.82 -1.26
C GLY A 221 -21.60 -5.52 -2.02
N SER A 222 -21.83 -4.37 -1.37
CA SER A 222 -21.70 -3.06 -2.03
C SER A 222 -20.27 -2.80 -2.48
N THR A 223 -20.10 -2.53 -3.76
CA THR A 223 -18.81 -2.15 -4.35
C THR A 223 -18.61 -0.64 -4.30
N PRO A 224 -17.35 -0.18 -4.15
CA PRO A 224 -17.04 1.25 -4.17
C PRO A 224 -17.33 1.87 -5.54
N ASP A 225 -17.81 3.11 -5.54
CA ASP A 225 -17.99 3.91 -6.75
C ASP A 225 -16.77 4.81 -6.98
N PHE A 226 -15.95 4.46 -7.95
CA PHE A 226 -14.77 5.22 -8.37
C PHE A 226 -15.03 6.17 -9.55
N SER A 227 -16.28 6.41 -9.94
CA SER A 227 -16.62 7.23 -11.13
C SER A 227 -16.08 8.67 -11.06
N THR A 228 -15.89 9.20 -9.86
CA THR A 228 -15.43 10.59 -9.65
C THR A 228 -14.00 10.72 -9.17
N SER A 229 -13.43 9.67 -8.61
CA SER A 229 -12.07 9.67 -8.07
C SER A 229 -11.50 8.25 -8.00
N SER A 230 -10.22 8.07 -8.31
CA SER A 230 -9.53 6.79 -8.12
C SER A 230 -9.16 6.51 -6.65
N LEU A 231 -9.40 7.47 -5.76
CA LEU A 231 -9.20 7.35 -4.31
C LEU A 231 -10.46 7.80 -3.58
N LEU A 232 -10.88 7.02 -2.59
CA LEU A 232 -11.96 7.32 -1.66
C LEU A 232 -11.40 7.35 -0.25
N ARG A 233 -11.96 8.20 0.62
CA ARG A 233 -11.68 8.17 2.06
C ARG A 233 -12.78 7.41 2.78
N ILE A 234 -12.42 6.48 3.66
CA ILE A 234 -13.39 5.70 4.42
C ILE A 234 -13.57 6.34 5.81
N ALA A 235 -14.82 6.70 6.14
CA ALA A 235 -15.20 7.11 7.50
C ALA A 235 -15.38 5.86 8.36
N ARG A 236 -14.45 5.64 9.32
CA ARG A 236 -14.50 4.51 10.26
C ARG A 236 -15.23 4.91 11.53
#